data_ae583675a1ce1076e2d3a16bf7fed975
#
_entry.id   ae583675a1ce1076e2d3a16bf7fed975
#
_cell.length_a   1.000
_cell.length_b   1.000
_cell.length_c   1.000
_cell.angle_alpha   90.00
_cell.angle_beta   90.00
_cell.angle_gamma   90.00
#
_symmetry.space_group_name_H-M   'P 1'
#
loop_
_entity.id
_entity.type
_entity.pdbx_description
1 polymer ?
#
loop_
_entity_poly.entity_id
_entity_poly.type
_entity_poly.pdbx_seq_one_letter_code
_entity_poly.pdbx_strand_id
1 'polypeptide(L)'
;MNLVIWDIESSSASTDFGSIIEIGGILVDENFKEKDRFNFRCRLPEGEIPQAMALIVNKTSIKQLTQGNLSHYQMLSEVEKTFKKWSPAIFLGWSNIGFDDEMIRKEFFKGIRYPYITNASPNKRHDGINIARAAYAVDSSVLETEINEKNNPVFKLESLSRMQGLDSSDAHSALTDATLTAKILSIIKKRQPSTWDMFLRTANKLDTETIFKKEEIFSLNEYFYGKSRLYLCAPLHPKHCIHPIYNWGQAVDLRVDIEPILNMSIN
;
A
#
# COMPACT_ATOMS: atom_id res chain seq x y z
N MET A 1 -3.68 18.19 -1.55
CA MET A 1 -2.59 17.31 -1.04
C MET A 1 -2.07 16.48 -2.19
N ASN A 2 -0.74 16.24 -2.26
CA ASN A 2 -0.16 15.39 -3.30
C ASN A 2 -0.27 13.90 -2.92
N LEU A 3 -0.51 13.04 -3.92
CA LEU A 3 -0.45 11.60 -3.79
C LEU A 3 0.66 11.09 -4.72
N VAL A 4 1.54 10.27 -4.20
CA VAL A 4 2.57 9.54 -4.95
C VAL A 4 2.13 8.09 -5.03
N ILE A 5 1.81 7.62 -6.24
CA ILE A 5 1.41 6.25 -6.45
C ILE A 5 2.55 5.57 -7.20
N TRP A 6 3.07 4.49 -6.62
CA TRP A 6 4.30 3.85 -7.07
C TRP A 6 4.26 2.34 -6.89
N ASP A 7 5.10 1.67 -7.65
CA ASP A 7 5.22 0.22 -7.69
C ASP A 7 6.64 -0.17 -8.07
N ILE A 8 7.04 -1.43 -7.78
CA ILE A 8 8.35 -1.96 -8.12
C ILE A 8 8.26 -3.31 -8.83
N GLU A 9 9.27 -3.58 -9.67
CA GLU A 9 9.62 -4.92 -10.12
C GLU A 9 10.94 -5.34 -9.49
N SER A 10 11.01 -6.59 -9.05
CA SER A 10 12.16 -7.09 -8.29
C SER A 10 12.77 -8.34 -8.91
N SER A 11 14.03 -8.60 -8.59
CA SER A 11 14.74 -9.83 -8.99
C SER A 11 14.30 -11.06 -8.21
N SER A 12 13.54 -10.87 -7.11
CA SER A 12 13.14 -11.96 -6.20
C SER A 12 11.89 -11.59 -5.41
N ALA A 13 11.10 -12.59 -5.03
CA ALA A 13 10.00 -12.44 -4.07
C ALA A 13 10.49 -12.22 -2.62
N SER A 14 11.77 -12.38 -2.34
CA SER A 14 12.36 -12.15 -1.03
C SER A 14 12.87 -10.71 -0.91
N THR A 15 12.37 -9.97 0.05
CA THR A 15 12.86 -8.62 0.35
C THR A 15 14.26 -8.59 0.98
N ASP A 16 14.80 -9.73 1.41
CA ASP A 16 16.14 -9.84 2.00
C ASP A 16 17.22 -10.11 0.96
N PHE A 17 16.87 -10.87 -0.08
CA PHE A 17 17.82 -11.39 -1.08
C PHE A 17 17.57 -10.89 -2.50
N GLY A 18 16.51 -10.11 -2.72
CA GLY A 18 16.23 -9.51 -4.00
C GLY A 18 16.67 -8.06 -4.07
N SER A 19 16.73 -7.54 -5.30
CA SER A 19 16.94 -6.13 -5.59
C SER A 19 15.82 -5.58 -6.47
N ILE A 20 15.54 -4.30 -6.34
CA ILE A 20 14.64 -3.58 -7.24
C ILE A 20 15.34 -3.47 -8.60
N ILE A 21 14.68 -3.93 -9.66
CA ILE A 21 15.16 -3.85 -11.04
C ILE A 21 14.41 -2.82 -11.88
N GLU A 22 13.19 -2.49 -11.48
CA GLU A 22 12.39 -1.41 -12.03
C GLU A 22 11.57 -0.75 -10.93
N ILE A 23 11.39 0.55 -11.00
CA ILE A 23 10.50 1.32 -10.14
C ILE A 23 9.81 2.40 -10.96
N GLY A 24 8.49 2.42 -10.86
CA GLY A 24 7.63 3.38 -11.53
C GLY A 24 6.78 4.17 -10.54
N GLY A 25 6.48 5.40 -10.88
CA GLY A 25 5.63 6.21 -10.03
C GLY A 25 5.01 7.39 -10.75
N ILE A 26 3.86 7.80 -10.24
CA ILE A 26 3.14 8.98 -10.69
C ILE A 26 2.83 9.89 -9.51
N LEU A 27 2.98 11.18 -9.74
CA LEU A 27 2.52 12.23 -8.85
C LEU A 27 1.16 12.71 -9.34
N VAL A 28 0.15 12.63 -8.49
CA VAL A 28 -1.18 13.15 -8.79
C VAL A 28 -1.62 14.16 -7.73
N ASP A 29 -2.55 15.05 -8.10
CA ASP A 29 -3.23 15.90 -7.14
C ASP A 29 -4.37 15.16 -6.42
N GLU A 30 -5.05 15.86 -5.54
CA GLU A 30 -6.20 15.32 -4.81
C GLU A 30 -7.35 14.83 -5.70
N ASN A 31 -7.43 15.27 -6.97
CA ASN A 31 -8.42 14.82 -7.94
C ASN A 31 -7.89 13.73 -8.89
N PHE A 32 -6.75 13.13 -8.55
CA PHE A 32 -6.06 12.15 -9.39
C PHE A 32 -5.65 12.69 -10.78
N LYS A 33 -5.50 14.01 -10.92
CA LYS A 33 -4.89 14.60 -12.10
C LYS A 33 -3.38 14.46 -12.01
N GLU A 34 -2.79 13.81 -12.99
CA GLU A 34 -1.36 13.60 -13.05
C GLU A 34 -0.59 14.92 -13.22
N LYS A 35 0.49 15.08 -12.44
CA LYS A 35 1.39 16.24 -12.46
C LYS A 35 2.78 15.86 -12.95
N ASP A 36 3.24 14.64 -12.64
CA ASP A 36 4.59 14.18 -13.00
C ASP A 36 4.61 12.65 -12.97
N ARG A 37 5.59 12.04 -13.66
CA ARG A 37 5.81 10.60 -13.61
C ARG A 37 7.29 10.26 -13.80
N PHE A 38 7.67 9.06 -13.36
CA PHE A 38 8.94 8.46 -13.71
C PHE A 38 8.79 6.95 -13.93
N ASN A 39 9.73 6.39 -14.66
CA ASN A 39 9.97 4.95 -14.73
C ASN A 39 11.48 4.72 -14.87
N PHE A 40 12.09 4.12 -13.87
CA PHE A 40 13.52 3.84 -13.84
C PHE A 40 13.75 2.33 -13.82
N ARG A 41 14.62 1.87 -14.69
CA ARG A 41 15.09 0.49 -14.76
C ARG A 41 16.61 0.47 -14.64
N CYS A 42 17.15 -0.47 -13.86
CA CYS A 42 18.59 -0.62 -13.67
C CYS A 42 19.09 -1.99 -14.11
N ARG A 43 20.43 -2.10 -14.19
CA ARG A 43 21.09 -3.39 -14.24
C ARG A 43 21.02 -4.07 -12.88
N LEU A 44 20.92 -5.40 -12.90
CA LEU A 44 21.04 -6.21 -11.70
C LEU A 44 22.43 -5.95 -11.04
N PRO A 45 22.51 -5.85 -9.71
CA PRO A 45 23.80 -5.76 -9.02
C PRO A 45 24.70 -6.94 -9.37
N GLU A 46 26.01 -6.68 -9.49
CA GLU A 46 26.98 -7.71 -9.77
C GLU A 46 27.00 -8.79 -8.69
N GLY A 47 27.02 -10.04 -9.09
CA GLY A 47 27.01 -11.19 -8.20
C GLY A 47 25.62 -11.62 -7.71
N GLU A 48 24.56 -10.86 -8.01
CA GLU A 48 23.20 -11.28 -7.68
C GLU A 48 22.63 -12.24 -8.73
N ILE A 49 21.96 -13.30 -8.25
CA ILE A 49 21.28 -14.30 -9.08
C ILE A 49 19.78 -14.08 -8.95
N PRO A 50 19.08 -13.64 -10.01
CA PRO A 50 17.65 -13.41 -9.95
C PRO A 50 16.87 -14.73 -9.89
N GLN A 51 15.71 -14.71 -9.22
CA GLN A 51 14.79 -15.83 -9.25
C GLN A 51 14.08 -15.92 -10.60
N ALA A 52 14.14 -17.09 -11.25
CA ALA A 52 13.52 -17.30 -12.56
C ALA A 52 12.02 -16.95 -12.59
N MET A 53 11.27 -17.30 -11.53
CA MET A 53 9.84 -16.98 -11.45
C MET A 53 9.59 -15.47 -11.38
N ALA A 54 10.43 -14.69 -10.69
CA ALA A 54 10.29 -13.24 -10.66
C ALA A 54 10.45 -12.65 -12.07
N LEU A 55 11.45 -13.12 -12.83
CA LEU A 55 11.67 -12.67 -14.21
C LEU A 55 10.54 -13.06 -15.16
N ILE A 56 9.93 -14.23 -14.97
CA ILE A 56 8.76 -14.66 -15.76
C ILE A 56 7.56 -13.78 -15.47
N VAL A 57 7.28 -13.49 -14.20
CA VAL A 57 6.15 -12.67 -13.78
C VAL A 57 6.28 -11.25 -14.29
N ASN A 58 7.43 -10.60 -14.07
CA ASN A 58 7.66 -9.23 -14.51
C ASN A 58 8.15 -9.10 -15.96
N LYS A 59 8.12 -10.21 -16.73
CA LYS A 59 8.47 -10.28 -18.16
C LYS A 59 9.86 -9.69 -18.46
N THR A 60 10.80 -9.76 -17.50
CA THR A 60 12.15 -9.17 -17.64
C THR A 60 13.11 -10.18 -18.25
N SER A 61 13.74 -9.78 -19.35
CA SER A 61 14.75 -10.59 -20.03
C SER A 61 16.14 -10.41 -19.39
N ILE A 62 17.01 -11.41 -19.56
CA ILE A 62 18.43 -11.33 -19.14
C ILE A 62 19.14 -10.13 -19.78
N LYS A 63 18.81 -9.81 -21.03
CA LYS A 63 19.37 -8.65 -21.73
C LYS A 63 19.03 -7.34 -20.99
N GLN A 64 17.80 -7.17 -20.54
CA GLN A 64 17.39 -6.00 -19.77
C GLN A 64 18.12 -5.91 -18.43
N LEU A 65 18.38 -7.05 -17.76
CA LEU A 65 19.11 -7.10 -16.49
C LEU A 65 20.60 -6.77 -16.64
N THR A 66 21.21 -7.04 -17.80
CA THR A 66 22.65 -6.88 -17.99
C THR A 66 23.05 -5.63 -18.76
N GLN A 67 22.15 -5.08 -19.59
CA GLN A 67 22.43 -3.96 -20.48
C GLN A 67 21.66 -2.67 -20.15
N GLY A 68 21.03 -2.59 -18.98
CA GLY A 68 20.35 -1.37 -18.53
C GLY A 68 21.30 -0.17 -18.43
N ASN A 69 20.80 1.04 -18.72
CA ASN A 69 21.61 2.27 -18.72
C ASN A 69 22.05 2.69 -17.34
N LEU A 70 21.21 2.44 -16.31
CA LEU A 70 21.53 2.83 -14.93
C LEU A 70 22.13 1.65 -14.16
N SER A 71 23.12 1.94 -13.32
CA SER A 71 23.45 1.03 -12.24
C SER A 71 22.34 1.07 -11.18
N HIS A 72 22.27 0.06 -10.35
CA HIS A 72 21.32 0.00 -9.24
C HIS A 72 21.45 1.23 -8.31
N TYR A 73 22.70 1.61 -7.96
CA TYR A 73 22.96 2.79 -7.15
C TYR A 73 22.49 4.11 -7.80
N GLN A 74 22.69 4.26 -9.11
CA GLN A 74 22.20 5.43 -9.86
C GLN A 74 20.67 5.49 -9.87
N MET A 75 20.01 4.36 -10.10
CA MET A 75 18.54 4.29 -10.06
C MET A 75 18.01 4.74 -8.69
N LEU A 76 18.56 4.20 -7.59
CA LEU A 76 18.16 4.61 -6.24
C LEU A 76 18.43 6.10 -5.98
N SER A 77 19.46 6.68 -6.61
CA SER A 77 19.73 8.13 -6.50
C SER A 77 18.65 8.97 -7.17
N GLU A 78 18.21 8.58 -8.36
CA GLU A 78 17.14 9.29 -9.08
C GLU A 78 15.78 9.11 -8.37
N VAL A 79 15.50 7.92 -7.82
CA VAL A 79 14.30 7.67 -7.00
C VAL A 79 14.28 8.57 -5.77
N GLU A 80 15.36 8.60 -5.00
CA GLU A 80 15.48 9.45 -3.80
C GLU A 80 15.25 10.92 -4.14
N LYS A 81 15.91 11.42 -5.19
CA LYS A 81 15.75 12.78 -5.69
C LYS A 81 14.31 13.10 -6.08
N THR A 82 13.66 12.17 -6.78
CA THR A 82 12.27 12.33 -7.23
C THR A 82 11.31 12.32 -6.03
N PHE A 83 11.46 11.38 -5.11
CA PHE A 83 10.62 11.31 -3.91
C PHE A 83 10.78 12.56 -3.03
N LYS A 84 12.01 13.07 -2.88
CA LYS A 84 12.26 14.36 -2.19
C LYS A 84 11.56 15.52 -2.89
N LYS A 85 11.65 15.60 -4.22
CA LYS A 85 10.98 16.64 -5.02
C LYS A 85 9.45 16.60 -4.88
N TRP A 86 8.87 15.39 -4.77
CA TRP A 86 7.42 15.20 -4.68
C TRP A 86 6.87 15.32 -3.24
N SER A 87 7.75 15.33 -2.25
CA SER A 87 7.39 15.53 -0.84
C SER A 87 6.99 16.99 -0.56
N PRO A 88 6.04 17.27 0.37
CA PRO A 88 5.28 16.31 1.17
C PRO A 88 4.13 15.65 0.38
N ALA A 89 3.93 14.36 0.58
CA ALA A 89 2.91 13.57 -0.10
C ALA A 89 2.42 12.38 0.75
N ILE A 90 1.30 11.78 0.33
CA ILE A 90 0.92 10.42 0.76
C ILE A 90 1.43 9.43 -0.30
N PHE A 91 2.26 8.50 0.12
CA PHE A 91 2.78 7.42 -0.70
C PHE A 91 1.81 6.23 -0.67
N LEU A 92 1.45 5.75 -1.84
CA LEU A 92 0.46 4.70 -2.08
C LEU A 92 1.00 3.70 -3.09
N GLY A 93 0.71 2.43 -2.89
CA GLY A 93 0.93 1.38 -3.86
C GLY A 93 -0.17 0.34 -3.74
N TRP A 94 -0.05 -0.77 -4.45
CA TRP A 94 -0.97 -1.89 -4.35
C TRP A 94 -0.35 -3.05 -3.60
N SER A 95 -0.79 -3.30 -2.36
CA SER A 95 -0.14 -4.28 -1.44
C SER A 95 1.29 -3.91 -1.07
N ASN A 96 1.61 -2.63 -1.11
CA ASN A 96 2.97 -2.10 -1.03
C ASN A 96 3.59 -2.18 0.37
N ILE A 97 2.79 -2.09 1.44
CA ILE A 97 3.33 -2.01 2.83
C ILE A 97 4.16 -3.24 3.19
N GLY A 98 3.75 -4.43 2.75
CA GLY A 98 4.43 -5.68 3.06
C GLY A 98 5.57 -6.06 2.11
N PHE A 99 5.71 -5.40 0.97
CA PHE A 99 6.70 -5.77 -0.04
C PHE A 99 7.48 -4.56 -0.57
N ASP A 100 6.86 -3.66 -1.33
CA ASP A 100 7.54 -2.53 -1.99
C ASP A 100 8.20 -1.59 -0.99
N ASP A 101 7.48 -1.19 0.07
CA ASP A 101 7.99 -0.34 1.14
C ASP A 101 9.15 -1.00 1.90
N GLU A 102 9.08 -2.32 2.14
CA GLU A 102 10.15 -3.07 2.77
C GLU A 102 11.37 -3.17 1.86
N MET A 103 11.16 -3.41 0.58
CA MET A 103 12.22 -3.51 -0.42
C MET A 103 12.96 -2.17 -0.55
N ILE A 104 12.23 -1.08 -0.83
CA ILE A 104 12.86 0.24 -1.01
C ILE A 104 13.57 0.70 0.26
N ARG A 105 13.02 0.40 1.45
CA ARG A 105 13.65 0.71 2.72
C ARG A 105 14.99 0.01 2.89
N LYS A 106 15.05 -1.29 2.58
CA LYS A 106 16.28 -2.10 2.65
C LYS A 106 17.30 -1.64 1.62
N GLU A 107 16.87 -1.35 0.41
CA GLU A 107 17.74 -0.87 -0.65
C GLU A 107 18.33 0.52 -0.34
N PHE A 108 17.53 1.42 0.21
CA PHE A 108 18.03 2.71 0.68
C PHE A 108 19.00 2.54 1.84
N PHE A 109 18.71 1.66 2.80
CA PHE A 109 19.63 1.37 3.89
C PHE A 109 20.97 0.79 3.39
N LYS A 110 20.97 -0.19 2.49
CA LYS A 110 22.17 -0.74 1.85
C LYS A 110 22.96 0.34 1.09
N GLY A 111 22.25 1.28 0.45
CA GLY A 111 22.85 2.41 -0.28
C GLY A 111 23.27 3.59 0.60
N ILE A 112 23.22 3.45 1.95
CA ILE A 112 23.53 4.53 2.93
C ILE A 112 22.64 5.76 2.68
N ARG A 113 21.35 5.53 2.40
CA ARG A 113 20.32 6.55 2.20
C ARG A 113 19.30 6.51 3.32
N TYR A 114 18.52 7.58 3.44
CA TYR A 114 17.45 7.62 4.43
C TYR A 114 16.33 6.63 4.08
N PRO A 115 16.12 5.55 4.90
CA PRO A 115 15.26 4.43 4.52
C PRO A 115 13.76 4.69 4.67
N TYR A 116 13.34 5.77 5.35
CA TYR A 116 11.94 6.02 5.70
C TYR A 116 11.31 7.16 4.91
N ILE A 117 11.80 7.46 3.72
CA ILE A 117 11.36 8.61 2.92
C ILE A 117 9.86 8.55 2.57
N THR A 118 9.29 7.35 2.42
CA THR A 118 7.88 7.16 2.05
C THR A 118 6.91 7.39 3.22
N ASN A 119 7.39 7.30 4.48
CA ASN A 119 6.50 7.30 5.64
C ASN A 119 6.93 8.19 6.82
N ALA A 120 8.16 8.73 6.79
CA ALA A 120 8.57 9.69 7.81
C ALA A 120 8.02 11.09 7.51
N SER A 121 7.63 11.82 8.56
CA SER A 121 7.16 13.20 8.43
C SER A 121 8.12 14.04 7.57
N PRO A 122 7.62 14.85 6.63
CA PRO A 122 6.22 15.22 6.42
C PRO A 122 5.41 14.26 5.54
N ASN A 123 6.01 13.16 5.08
CA ASN A 123 5.33 12.17 4.26
C ASN A 123 4.47 11.23 5.10
N LYS A 124 3.47 10.64 4.44
CA LYS A 124 2.57 9.64 4.99
C LYS A 124 2.47 8.50 3.99
N ARG A 125 2.00 7.33 4.41
CA ARG A 125 1.76 6.19 3.50
C ARG A 125 0.43 5.51 3.76
N HIS A 126 -0.09 4.87 2.74
CA HIS A 126 -1.24 3.99 2.83
C HIS A 126 -1.11 2.84 1.81
N ASP A 127 -2.01 1.87 1.89
CA ASP A 127 -2.03 0.72 0.99
C ASP A 127 -3.33 0.68 0.19
N GLY A 128 -3.22 0.73 -1.14
CA GLY A 128 -4.35 0.77 -2.06
C GLY A 128 -5.25 -0.46 -1.97
N ILE A 129 -4.70 -1.66 -1.77
CA ILE A 129 -5.50 -2.88 -1.63
C ILE A 129 -6.34 -2.85 -0.34
N ASN A 130 -5.82 -2.27 0.75
CA ASN A 130 -6.58 -2.16 1.99
C ASN A 130 -7.71 -1.13 1.86
N ILE A 131 -7.47 -0.04 1.14
CA ILE A 131 -8.51 0.94 0.78
C ILE A 131 -9.62 0.26 -0.05
N ALA A 132 -9.25 -0.50 -1.08
CA ALA A 132 -10.21 -1.19 -1.94
C ALA A 132 -11.05 -2.23 -1.18
N ARG A 133 -10.41 -3.03 -0.33
CA ARG A 133 -11.08 -4.03 0.51
C ARG A 133 -12.06 -3.40 1.49
N ALA A 134 -11.68 -2.31 2.13
CA ALA A 134 -12.54 -1.64 3.08
C ALA A 134 -13.69 -0.89 2.37
N ALA A 135 -13.44 -0.23 1.24
CA ALA A 135 -14.49 0.39 0.44
C ALA A 135 -15.52 -0.63 -0.04
N TYR A 136 -15.06 -1.79 -0.51
CA TYR A 136 -15.92 -2.90 -0.91
C TYR A 136 -16.72 -3.48 0.26
N ALA A 137 -16.13 -3.54 1.47
CA ALA A 137 -16.83 -4.01 2.67
C ALA A 137 -17.93 -3.06 3.14
N VAL A 138 -17.78 -1.76 2.91
CA VAL A 138 -18.79 -0.73 3.18
C VAL A 138 -19.93 -0.81 2.16
N ASP A 139 -19.58 -0.92 0.88
CA ASP A 139 -20.54 -1.08 -0.23
C ASP A 139 -19.88 -1.85 -1.37
N SER A 140 -20.31 -3.08 -1.59
CA SER A 140 -19.75 -3.95 -2.62
C SER A 140 -19.97 -3.45 -4.06
N SER A 141 -20.87 -2.50 -4.27
CA SER A 141 -21.10 -1.90 -5.59
C SER A 141 -20.01 -0.91 -6.00
N VAL A 142 -19.10 -0.53 -5.09
CA VAL A 142 -18.02 0.43 -5.36
C VAL A 142 -17.03 -0.05 -6.42
N LEU A 143 -16.77 -1.35 -6.47
CA LEU A 143 -15.88 -2.01 -7.43
C LEU A 143 -16.49 -3.32 -7.91
N GLU A 144 -16.51 -3.54 -9.20
CA GLU A 144 -16.75 -4.87 -9.74
C GLU A 144 -15.55 -5.77 -9.48
N THR A 145 -15.79 -7.00 -8.99
CA THR A 145 -14.73 -7.95 -8.65
C THR A 145 -15.04 -9.33 -9.23
N GLU A 146 -14.00 -10.05 -9.62
CA GLU A 146 -14.12 -11.49 -9.83
C GLU A 146 -14.38 -12.18 -8.50
N ILE A 147 -15.09 -13.29 -8.56
CA ILE A 147 -15.33 -14.16 -7.41
C ILE A 147 -14.56 -15.46 -7.64
N ASN A 148 -13.74 -15.85 -6.68
CA ASN A 148 -12.97 -17.08 -6.77
C ASN A 148 -13.81 -18.33 -6.41
N GLU A 149 -13.24 -19.51 -6.57
CA GLU A 149 -13.90 -20.81 -6.29
C GLU A 149 -14.40 -20.94 -4.84
N LYS A 150 -13.84 -20.18 -3.90
CA LYS A 150 -14.27 -20.15 -2.49
C LYS A 150 -15.33 -19.07 -2.21
N ASN A 151 -15.93 -18.52 -3.26
CA ASN A 151 -16.93 -17.44 -3.19
C ASN A 151 -16.41 -16.19 -2.48
N ASN A 152 -15.14 -15.83 -2.70
CA ASN A 152 -14.53 -14.62 -2.17
C ASN A 152 -14.18 -13.64 -3.30
N PRO A 153 -14.30 -12.31 -3.07
CA PRO A 153 -13.90 -11.29 -4.03
C PRO A 153 -12.38 -11.30 -4.23
N VAL A 154 -11.95 -11.07 -5.47
CA VAL A 154 -10.54 -11.04 -5.87
C VAL A 154 -10.06 -9.59 -5.96
N PHE A 155 -9.05 -9.24 -5.16
CA PHE A 155 -8.46 -7.90 -5.12
C PHE A 155 -7.07 -7.83 -5.77
N LYS A 156 -6.77 -8.70 -6.74
CA LYS A 156 -5.57 -8.55 -7.57
C LYS A 156 -5.75 -7.33 -8.49
N LEU A 157 -4.72 -6.49 -8.60
CA LEU A 157 -4.77 -5.25 -9.38
C LEU A 157 -5.19 -5.49 -10.84
N GLU A 158 -4.60 -6.47 -11.50
CA GLU A 158 -4.92 -6.86 -12.86
C GLU A 158 -6.40 -7.27 -13.02
N SER A 159 -6.90 -8.14 -12.11
CA SER A 159 -8.30 -8.59 -12.12
C SER A 159 -9.26 -7.42 -11.91
N LEU A 160 -9.03 -6.59 -10.89
CA LEU A 160 -9.86 -5.41 -10.64
C LEU A 160 -9.82 -4.42 -11.81
N SER A 161 -8.66 -4.18 -12.39
CA SER A 161 -8.50 -3.28 -13.55
C SER A 161 -9.33 -3.76 -14.73
N ARG A 162 -9.25 -5.06 -15.06
CA ARG A 162 -10.05 -5.68 -16.11
C ARG A 162 -11.55 -5.55 -15.85
N MET A 163 -11.99 -5.81 -14.61
CA MET A 163 -13.41 -5.69 -14.23
C MET A 163 -13.93 -4.25 -14.30
N GLN A 164 -13.05 -3.24 -14.11
CA GLN A 164 -13.42 -1.83 -14.30
C GLN A 164 -13.27 -1.36 -15.76
N GLY A 165 -12.97 -2.24 -16.72
CA GLY A 165 -12.76 -1.89 -18.13
C GLY A 165 -11.48 -1.10 -18.39
N LEU A 166 -10.49 -1.21 -17.51
CA LEU A 166 -9.18 -0.58 -17.69
C LEU A 166 -8.27 -1.51 -18.49
N ASP A 167 -7.50 -0.93 -19.42
CA ASP A 167 -6.48 -1.70 -20.15
C ASP A 167 -5.35 -2.10 -19.21
N SER A 168 -5.14 -3.39 -19.07
CA SER A 168 -4.11 -4.03 -18.25
C SER A 168 -3.16 -4.91 -19.09
N SER A 169 -3.09 -4.70 -20.41
CA SER A 169 -2.25 -5.50 -21.32
C SER A 169 -0.77 -5.47 -20.96
N ASP A 170 -0.29 -4.32 -20.49
CA ASP A 170 1.09 -4.10 -20.03
C ASP A 170 1.26 -4.24 -18.50
N ALA A 171 0.33 -4.91 -17.82
CA ALA A 171 0.48 -5.25 -16.40
C ALA A 171 1.82 -5.99 -16.16
N HIS A 172 2.39 -5.81 -14.96
CA HIS A 172 3.76 -6.21 -14.60
C HIS A 172 4.85 -5.31 -15.23
N SER A 173 4.54 -4.02 -15.37
CA SER A 173 5.50 -2.94 -15.49
C SER A 173 5.19 -1.96 -14.37
N ALA A 174 6.19 -1.59 -13.58
CA ALA A 174 6.00 -0.78 -12.38
C ALA A 174 5.20 0.51 -12.63
N LEU A 175 5.44 1.22 -13.74
CA LEU A 175 4.68 2.43 -14.07
C LEU A 175 3.24 2.13 -14.48
N THR A 176 3.00 1.02 -15.16
CA THR A 176 1.63 0.60 -15.52
C THR A 176 0.85 0.26 -14.27
N ASP A 177 1.41 -0.50 -13.35
CA ASP A 177 0.75 -0.92 -12.12
C ASP A 177 0.49 0.27 -11.18
N ALA A 178 1.41 1.23 -11.08
CA ALA A 178 1.16 2.50 -10.41
C ALA A 178 0.01 3.29 -11.05
N THR A 179 -0.07 3.30 -12.39
CA THR A 179 -1.15 3.99 -13.12
C THR A 179 -2.51 3.31 -12.94
N LEU A 180 -2.56 1.98 -12.99
CA LEU A 180 -3.78 1.21 -12.72
C LEU A 180 -4.25 1.41 -11.28
N THR A 181 -3.34 1.38 -10.32
CA THR A 181 -3.62 1.68 -8.90
C THR A 181 -4.27 3.05 -8.76
N ALA A 182 -3.73 4.10 -9.41
CA ALA A 182 -4.32 5.43 -9.38
C ALA A 182 -5.74 5.48 -9.94
N LYS A 183 -5.98 4.78 -11.05
CA LYS A 183 -7.32 4.71 -11.66
C LYS A 183 -8.33 4.03 -10.73
N ILE A 184 -7.98 2.90 -10.13
CA ILE A 184 -8.84 2.20 -9.15
C ILE A 184 -9.13 3.09 -7.95
N LEU A 185 -8.13 3.71 -7.35
CA LEU A 185 -8.31 4.63 -6.22
C LEU A 185 -9.16 5.85 -6.58
N SER A 186 -9.04 6.37 -7.81
CA SER A 186 -9.89 7.45 -8.33
C SER A 186 -11.36 7.03 -8.43
N ILE A 187 -11.65 5.77 -8.84
CA ILE A 187 -13.01 5.22 -8.86
C ILE A 187 -13.57 5.17 -7.44
N ILE A 188 -12.80 4.64 -6.47
CA ILE A 188 -13.22 4.58 -5.07
C ILE A 188 -13.53 5.98 -4.54
N LYS A 189 -12.64 6.94 -4.73
CA LYS A 189 -12.86 8.33 -4.31
C LYS A 189 -14.14 8.92 -4.90
N LYS A 190 -14.42 8.69 -6.17
CA LYS A 190 -15.63 9.20 -6.85
C LYS A 190 -16.91 8.56 -6.32
N ARG A 191 -16.90 7.25 -6.06
CA ARG A 191 -18.08 6.50 -5.64
C ARG A 191 -18.33 6.54 -4.14
N GLN A 192 -17.26 6.63 -3.33
CA GLN A 192 -17.31 6.68 -1.85
C GLN A 192 -16.39 7.78 -1.29
N PRO A 193 -16.66 9.06 -1.50
CA PRO A 193 -15.78 10.16 -1.07
C PRO A 193 -15.58 10.20 0.45
N SER A 194 -16.62 9.91 1.24
CA SER A 194 -16.51 9.88 2.71
C SER A 194 -15.57 8.78 3.20
N THR A 195 -15.66 7.58 2.63
CA THR A 195 -14.76 6.47 2.94
C THR A 195 -13.32 6.82 2.55
N TRP A 196 -13.12 7.43 1.39
CA TRP A 196 -11.81 7.91 0.95
C TRP A 196 -11.20 8.90 1.96
N ASP A 197 -11.95 9.90 2.42
CA ASP A 197 -11.48 10.89 3.38
C ASP A 197 -11.11 10.26 4.73
N MET A 198 -11.85 9.23 5.16
CA MET A 198 -11.53 8.45 6.35
C MET A 198 -10.17 7.76 6.25
N PHE A 199 -9.83 7.16 5.09
CA PHE A 199 -8.51 6.54 4.87
C PHE A 199 -7.37 7.55 4.94
N LEU A 200 -7.56 8.73 4.38
CA LEU A 200 -6.54 9.78 4.44
C LEU A 200 -6.23 10.20 5.89
N ARG A 201 -7.21 10.13 6.80
CA ARG A 201 -7.03 10.41 8.24
C ARG A 201 -6.16 9.37 8.95
N THR A 202 -6.03 8.16 8.43
CA THR A 202 -5.27 7.06 9.04
C THR A 202 -3.93 6.78 8.35
N ALA A 203 -3.49 7.68 7.46
CA ALA A 203 -2.25 7.51 6.70
C ALA A 203 -0.96 7.64 7.53
N ASN A 204 -1.05 7.95 8.81
CA ASN A 204 0.07 7.91 9.76
C ASN A 204 -0.41 7.53 11.18
N LYS A 205 0.56 7.14 12.02
CA LYS A 205 0.31 6.68 13.38
C LYS A 205 -0.29 7.77 14.28
N LEU A 206 0.16 9.02 14.18
CA LEU A 206 -0.30 10.11 15.04
C LEU A 206 -1.78 10.44 14.81
N ASP A 207 -2.21 10.44 13.54
CA ASP A 207 -3.61 10.67 13.20
C ASP A 207 -4.48 9.51 13.73
N THR A 208 -4.02 8.27 13.63
CA THR A 208 -4.70 7.09 14.18
C THR A 208 -4.78 7.15 15.70
N GLU A 209 -3.68 7.47 16.39
CA GLU A 209 -3.67 7.65 17.85
C GLU A 209 -4.66 8.75 18.30
N THR A 210 -4.86 9.80 17.49
CA THR A 210 -5.80 10.86 17.80
C THR A 210 -7.24 10.35 17.87
N ILE A 211 -7.63 9.42 16.98
CA ILE A 211 -8.94 8.76 17.00
C ILE A 211 -9.13 8.02 18.31
N PHE A 212 -8.16 7.20 18.72
CA PHE A 212 -8.22 6.48 19.98
C PHE A 212 -8.29 7.39 21.21
N LYS A 213 -7.53 8.49 21.21
CA LYS A 213 -7.51 9.44 22.34
C LYS A 213 -8.79 10.26 22.49
N LYS A 214 -9.55 10.45 21.39
CA LYS A 214 -10.80 11.20 21.38
C LYS A 214 -12.03 10.34 21.66
N GLU A 215 -11.86 9.05 21.88
CA GLU A 215 -12.96 8.10 22.10
C GLU A 215 -13.98 8.07 20.94
N GLU A 216 -13.52 8.29 19.72
CA GLU A 216 -14.39 8.23 18.54
C GLU A 216 -14.79 6.78 18.25
N ILE A 217 -16.07 6.54 17.94
CA ILE A 217 -16.51 5.28 17.35
C ILE A 217 -16.03 5.24 15.91
N PHE A 218 -15.45 4.11 15.49
CA PHE A 218 -14.92 3.94 14.14
C PHE A 218 -15.18 2.54 13.59
N SER A 219 -15.15 2.42 12.27
CA SER A 219 -15.17 1.13 11.59
C SER A 219 -13.74 0.66 11.33
N LEU A 220 -13.47 -0.60 11.65
CA LEU A 220 -12.23 -1.29 11.33
C LEU A 220 -12.51 -2.37 10.29
N ASN A 221 -11.77 -2.36 9.18
CA ASN A 221 -11.81 -3.43 8.21
C ASN A 221 -10.58 -4.33 8.35
N GLU A 222 -10.84 -5.61 8.57
CA GLU A 222 -9.82 -6.67 8.59
C GLU A 222 -10.04 -7.62 7.42
N TYR A 223 -8.94 -7.98 6.74
CA TYR A 223 -8.99 -8.95 5.64
C TYR A 223 -8.21 -10.20 6.01
N PHE A 224 -8.95 -11.29 6.26
CA PHE A 224 -8.36 -12.59 6.54
C PHE A 224 -9.24 -13.74 6.02
N TYR A 225 -8.59 -14.85 5.71
CA TYR A 225 -9.24 -16.00 5.07
C TYR A 225 -10.02 -15.64 3.79
N GLY A 226 -9.52 -14.66 3.02
CA GLY A 226 -10.09 -14.24 1.74
C GLY A 226 -11.32 -13.35 1.84
N LYS A 227 -11.71 -12.87 3.03
CA LYS A 227 -12.88 -12.02 3.25
C LYS A 227 -12.55 -10.76 4.03
N SER A 228 -13.14 -9.65 3.60
CA SER A 228 -13.20 -8.43 4.40
C SER A 228 -14.24 -8.58 5.50
N ARG A 229 -13.88 -8.12 6.70
CA ARG A 229 -14.76 -8.09 7.86
C ARG A 229 -14.76 -6.70 8.45
N LEU A 230 -15.95 -6.10 8.50
CA LEU A 230 -16.15 -4.79 9.07
C LEU A 230 -16.52 -4.92 10.54
N TYR A 231 -15.79 -4.26 11.41
CA TYR A 231 -16.05 -4.16 12.84
C TYR A 231 -16.49 -2.75 13.17
N LEU A 232 -17.42 -2.60 14.08
CA LEU A 232 -17.76 -1.32 14.69
C LEU A 232 -17.09 -1.26 16.06
N CYS A 233 -16.13 -0.36 16.20
CA CYS A 233 -15.25 -0.32 17.35
C CYS A 233 -15.39 0.99 18.12
N ALA A 234 -15.24 0.90 19.44
CA ALA A 234 -14.97 2.03 20.31
C ALA A 234 -13.61 1.82 21.00
N PRO A 235 -12.74 2.84 21.10
CA PRO A 235 -11.52 2.74 21.87
C PRO A 235 -11.83 2.43 23.33
N LEU A 236 -10.95 1.74 24.01
CA LEU A 236 -11.01 1.66 25.46
C LEU A 236 -10.77 3.06 26.06
N HIS A 237 -11.09 3.22 27.37
CA HIS A 237 -10.88 4.48 28.07
C HIS A 237 -9.51 5.10 27.73
N PRO A 238 -9.38 6.44 27.57
CA PRO A 238 -8.17 7.10 27.06
C PRO A 238 -6.86 6.72 27.73
N LYS A 239 -6.90 6.35 29.03
CA LYS A 239 -5.73 5.86 29.77
C LYS A 239 -5.27 4.45 29.35
N HIS A 240 -6.14 3.68 28.68
CA HIS A 240 -5.93 2.28 28.36
C HIS A 240 -6.12 1.99 26.85
N CYS A 241 -6.42 3.00 26.04
CA CYS A 241 -6.65 2.80 24.60
C CYS A 241 -5.39 2.46 23.80
N ILE A 242 -4.20 2.68 24.39
CA ILE A 242 -2.93 2.28 23.78
C ILE A 242 -2.22 1.31 24.74
N HIS A 243 -1.87 0.14 24.23
CA HIS A 243 -1.16 -0.88 25.01
C HIS A 243 0.23 -0.37 25.41
N PRO A 244 0.60 -0.39 26.72
CA PRO A 244 1.79 0.29 27.22
C PRO A 244 3.11 -0.29 26.72
N ILE A 245 3.14 -1.59 26.38
CA ILE A 245 4.37 -2.28 25.93
C ILE A 245 4.43 -2.28 24.38
N TYR A 246 3.35 -2.74 23.74
CA TYR A 246 3.34 -2.94 22.28
C TYR A 246 2.92 -1.70 21.49
N ASN A 247 2.41 -0.69 22.18
CA ASN A 247 1.92 0.55 21.58
C ASN A 247 0.84 0.30 20.49
N TRP A 248 0.01 -0.71 20.71
CA TRP A 248 -1.15 -1.06 19.86
C TRP A 248 -2.39 -0.36 20.37
N GLY A 249 -3.25 0.08 19.44
CA GLY A 249 -4.57 0.56 19.79
C GLY A 249 -5.45 -0.59 20.34
N GLN A 250 -6.19 -0.32 21.39
CA GLN A 250 -7.10 -1.28 22.02
C GLN A 250 -8.53 -0.74 21.92
N ALA A 251 -9.41 -1.53 21.35
CA ALA A 251 -10.80 -1.17 21.13
C ALA A 251 -11.72 -2.36 21.37
N VAL A 252 -12.97 -2.06 21.64
CA VAL A 252 -14.04 -3.06 21.82
C VAL A 252 -14.87 -3.13 20.55
N ASP A 253 -15.23 -4.32 20.10
CA ASP A 253 -16.19 -4.54 19.04
C ASP A 253 -17.61 -4.35 19.60
N LEU A 254 -18.27 -3.29 19.19
CA LEU A 254 -19.62 -2.92 19.69
C LEU A 254 -20.75 -3.84 19.17
N ARG A 255 -20.44 -4.79 18.30
CA ARG A 255 -21.42 -5.81 17.85
C ARG A 255 -21.52 -7.01 18.79
N VAL A 256 -20.61 -7.11 19.74
CA VAL A 256 -20.56 -8.18 20.74
C VAL A 256 -21.15 -7.67 22.06
N ASP A 257 -21.94 -8.51 22.72
CA ASP A 257 -22.37 -8.22 24.08
C ASP A 257 -21.16 -8.20 25.03
N ILE A 258 -20.88 -7.04 25.60
CA ILE A 258 -19.71 -6.83 26.48
C ILE A 258 -20.06 -7.03 27.97
N GLU A 259 -21.32 -7.12 28.35
CA GLU A 259 -21.72 -7.29 29.77
C GLU A 259 -21.07 -8.51 30.43
N PRO A 260 -21.01 -9.70 29.79
CA PRO A 260 -20.32 -10.83 30.37
C PRO A 260 -18.84 -10.57 30.63
N ILE A 261 -18.17 -9.78 29.76
CA ILE A 261 -16.75 -9.43 29.91
C ILE A 261 -16.55 -8.45 31.08
N LEU A 262 -17.44 -7.46 31.21
CA LEU A 262 -17.38 -6.46 32.28
C LEU A 262 -17.61 -7.09 33.66
N ASN A 263 -18.36 -8.17 33.72
CA ASN A 263 -18.67 -8.90 34.96
C ASN A 263 -17.68 -10.02 35.31
N MET A 264 -16.64 -10.25 34.47
CA MET A 264 -15.59 -11.22 34.78
C MET A 264 -14.71 -10.70 35.92
N SER A 265 -14.53 -11.51 36.97
CA SER A 265 -13.49 -11.25 37.96
C SER A 265 -12.11 -11.58 37.38
N ILE A 266 -11.14 -10.74 37.64
CA ILE A 266 -9.73 -11.05 37.38
C ILE A 266 -9.33 -12.03 38.51
N ASN A 267 -9.33 -13.33 38.24
CA ASN A 267 -8.78 -14.35 39.09
C ASN A 267 -7.33 -14.65 38.71
#